data_77b353f35e9ed19b1ef84b95dbbbb14a
#
_entry.id   77b353f35e9ed19b1ef84b95dbbbb14a
#
_cell.length_a   1.000
_cell.length_b   1.000
_cell.length_c   1.000
_cell.angle_alpha   90.00
_cell.angle_beta   90.00
_cell.angle_gamma   90.00
#
_symmetry.space_group_name_H-M   'P 1'
#
loop_
_entity.id
_entity.type
_entity.pdbx_description
1 polymer ?
#
loop_
_entity_poly.entity_id
_entity_poly.type
_entity_poly.pdbx_seq_one_letter_code
_entity_poly.pdbx_strand_id
1 'polypeptide(L)'
;MAKIQMTTPLVEMDGDEMTRILWKMIKDELILPYIDLKTEYYDLGLEYRNETNDQVTVDSAEATKKYGVAVKCATITPNAARMTEYNLKEMWKSPNGTIRAMLDGTVFRAPIVVKGIEPCVKNWEKPITLARHAYGDVYKNTEIKVPGPGKAELVFTAEDGTEIRELIHNFTGSGIIQGIHNTDKSISSFAHACFKYALDTKQDLWFATKDTISKKYDHFFKDVFQEIYEKEYKEKFDAAGIEYFYTLIDDAVARVMKAKGGFIWACKNYDGDVMSDMVSSAFGSLAMMTSVLVSPSGVYEYEAAHGTVQRHYYKYLKGEETSTNSVATIFAWTGALRKRGEMDKLEDLVTFANKLEKATIATIENGKMTKDLALITSLKDVTVLNSENFIKAIRETFDTM
;
A
#
# COMPACT_ATOMS: atom_id res chain seq x y z
N MET A 1 2.26 -23.63 -25.31
CA MET A 1 2.90 -24.18 -24.09
C MET A 1 1.82 -24.65 -23.12
N ALA A 2 2.08 -25.67 -22.28
CA ALA A 2 1.16 -26.02 -21.22
C ALA A 2 1.12 -24.86 -20.19
N LYS A 3 -0.05 -24.57 -19.63
CA LYS A 3 -0.20 -23.53 -18.62
C LYS A 3 0.42 -23.98 -17.29
N ILE A 4 1.00 -23.04 -16.56
CA ILE A 4 1.50 -23.26 -15.21
C ILE A 4 0.32 -23.59 -14.30
N GLN A 5 0.40 -24.70 -13.57
CA GLN A 5 -0.70 -25.16 -12.70
C GLN A 5 -0.52 -24.63 -11.29
N MET A 6 -1.48 -23.91 -10.79
CA MET A 6 -1.54 -23.50 -9.39
C MET A 6 -2.12 -24.61 -8.52
N THR A 7 -1.59 -24.80 -7.32
CA THR A 7 -2.06 -25.77 -6.33
C THR A 7 -3.03 -25.15 -5.33
N THR A 8 -2.66 -24.05 -4.75
CA THR A 8 -3.45 -23.30 -3.76
C THR A 8 -4.05 -22.04 -4.41
N PRO A 9 -5.32 -21.71 -4.14
CA PRO A 9 -5.90 -20.48 -4.68
C PRO A 9 -5.25 -19.23 -4.11
N LEU A 10 -5.23 -18.18 -4.94
CA LEU A 10 -4.94 -16.80 -4.57
C LEU A 10 -6.27 -16.11 -4.24
N VAL A 11 -6.34 -15.34 -3.16
CA VAL A 11 -7.51 -14.51 -2.91
C VAL A 11 -7.49 -13.32 -3.87
N GLU A 12 -8.49 -13.24 -4.72
CA GLU A 12 -8.66 -12.17 -5.70
C GLU A 12 -9.76 -11.22 -5.23
N MET A 13 -9.40 -9.98 -4.98
CA MET A 13 -10.31 -8.92 -4.58
C MET A 13 -10.44 -7.92 -5.74
N ASP A 14 -11.54 -8.03 -6.50
CA ASP A 14 -11.84 -7.08 -7.59
C ASP A 14 -12.28 -5.73 -7.02
N GLY A 15 -12.29 -4.68 -7.83
CA GLY A 15 -12.54 -3.33 -7.36
C GLY A 15 -13.46 -2.53 -8.26
N ASP A 16 -13.14 -1.23 -8.42
CA ASP A 16 -14.03 -0.27 -9.04
C ASP A 16 -13.41 0.44 -10.26
N GLU A 17 -14.27 1.03 -11.06
CA GLU A 17 -14.01 2.03 -12.10
C GLU A 17 -12.92 1.60 -13.11
N MET A 18 -12.02 2.50 -13.50
CA MET A 18 -11.01 2.22 -14.53
C MET A 18 -10.05 1.11 -14.10
N THR A 19 -9.75 0.99 -12.82
CA THR A 19 -8.87 -0.08 -12.33
C THR A 19 -9.49 -1.46 -12.48
N ARG A 20 -10.80 -1.63 -12.35
CA ARG A 20 -11.52 -2.87 -12.67
C ARG A 20 -11.40 -3.23 -14.14
N ILE A 21 -11.49 -2.25 -15.04
CA ILE A 21 -11.31 -2.48 -16.49
C ILE A 21 -9.87 -2.96 -16.77
N LEU A 22 -8.86 -2.28 -16.20
CA LEU A 22 -7.46 -2.71 -16.33
C LEU A 22 -7.20 -4.08 -15.73
N TRP A 23 -7.83 -4.37 -14.58
CA TRP A 23 -7.73 -5.67 -13.89
C TRP A 23 -8.11 -6.83 -14.81
N LYS A 24 -9.25 -6.67 -15.48
CA LYS A 24 -9.70 -7.65 -16.46
C LYS A 24 -8.72 -7.77 -17.65
N MET A 25 -8.28 -6.66 -18.22
CA MET A 25 -7.34 -6.67 -19.34
C MET A 25 -6.02 -7.36 -18.97
N ILE A 26 -5.47 -7.08 -17.78
CA ILE A 26 -4.24 -7.71 -17.28
C ILE A 26 -4.42 -9.22 -17.14
N LYS A 27 -5.54 -9.66 -16.57
CA LYS A 27 -5.84 -11.11 -16.45
C LYS A 27 -5.90 -11.77 -17.81
N ASP A 28 -6.68 -11.21 -18.71
CA ASP A 28 -6.96 -11.81 -20.03
C ASP A 28 -5.70 -11.85 -20.92
N GLU A 29 -4.89 -10.79 -20.90
CA GLU A 29 -3.74 -10.67 -21.80
C GLU A 29 -2.41 -11.19 -21.20
N LEU A 30 -2.19 -10.99 -19.89
CA LEU A 30 -0.87 -11.23 -19.29
C LEU A 30 -0.82 -12.43 -18.33
N ILE A 31 -1.95 -12.96 -17.85
CA ILE A 31 -1.97 -14.01 -16.84
C ILE A 31 -2.62 -15.29 -17.37
N LEU A 32 -3.87 -15.24 -17.77
CA LEU A 32 -4.65 -16.42 -18.18
C LEU A 32 -4.08 -17.18 -19.39
N PRO A 33 -3.37 -16.56 -20.35
CA PRO A 33 -2.71 -17.32 -21.42
C PRO A 33 -1.64 -18.28 -20.92
N TYR A 34 -0.99 -17.99 -19.78
CA TYR A 34 0.20 -18.68 -19.29
C TYR A 34 -0.05 -19.52 -18.03
N ILE A 35 -1.04 -19.15 -17.23
CA ILE A 35 -1.34 -19.76 -15.93
C ILE A 35 -2.75 -20.33 -15.92
N ASP A 36 -2.91 -21.54 -15.38
CA ASP A 36 -4.21 -22.06 -14.93
C ASP A 36 -4.50 -21.46 -13.54
N LEU A 37 -5.02 -20.21 -13.59
CA LEU A 37 -5.18 -19.36 -12.42
C LEU A 37 -6.31 -19.90 -11.54
N LYS A 38 -5.97 -20.21 -10.29
CA LYS A 38 -6.95 -20.54 -9.25
C LYS A 38 -7.11 -19.35 -8.32
N THR A 39 -8.33 -18.84 -8.21
CA THR A 39 -8.64 -17.75 -7.29
C THR A 39 -9.85 -18.08 -6.42
N GLU A 40 -9.83 -17.56 -5.21
CA GLU A 40 -10.99 -17.35 -4.36
C GLU A 40 -11.42 -15.90 -4.59
N TYR A 41 -12.48 -15.71 -5.38
CA TYR A 41 -12.86 -14.40 -5.92
C TYR A 41 -13.84 -13.67 -5.03
N TYR A 42 -13.56 -12.40 -4.75
CA TYR A 42 -14.41 -11.47 -4.02
C TYR A 42 -14.58 -10.17 -4.81
N ASP A 43 -15.82 -9.80 -5.11
CA ASP A 43 -16.15 -8.52 -5.73
C ASP A 43 -16.24 -7.43 -4.65
N LEU A 44 -15.19 -6.59 -4.53
CA LEU A 44 -15.18 -5.43 -3.65
C LEU A 44 -15.65 -4.15 -4.35
N GLY A 45 -16.28 -4.26 -5.52
CA GLY A 45 -16.93 -3.13 -6.17
C GLY A 45 -18.02 -2.54 -5.30
N LEU A 46 -18.17 -1.22 -5.32
CA LEU A 46 -19.04 -0.47 -4.41
C LEU A 46 -20.50 -0.93 -4.45
N GLU A 47 -21.00 -1.32 -5.64
CA GLU A 47 -22.37 -1.84 -5.79
C GLU A 47 -22.57 -3.14 -5.03
N TYR A 48 -21.69 -4.12 -5.21
CA TYR A 48 -21.80 -5.42 -4.51
C TYR A 48 -21.52 -5.30 -3.01
N ARG A 49 -20.62 -4.42 -2.60
CA ARG A 49 -20.43 -4.08 -1.18
C ARG A 49 -21.70 -3.49 -0.58
N ASN A 50 -22.41 -2.63 -1.32
CA ASN A 50 -23.69 -2.08 -0.89
C ASN A 50 -24.80 -3.15 -0.79
N GLU A 51 -24.83 -4.11 -1.70
CA GLU A 51 -25.76 -5.26 -1.65
C GLU A 51 -25.53 -6.12 -0.41
N THR A 52 -24.27 -6.44 -0.10
CA THR A 52 -23.85 -7.31 1.01
C THR A 52 -23.69 -6.59 2.35
N ASN A 53 -24.03 -5.30 2.43
CA ASN A 53 -23.79 -4.46 3.59
C ASN A 53 -22.31 -4.51 4.04
N ASP A 54 -21.39 -4.43 3.08
CA ASP A 54 -19.93 -4.53 3.21
C ASP A 54 -19.40 -5.86 3.80
N GLN A 55 -20.24 -6.88 3.95
CA GLN A 55 -19.82 -8.18 4.48
C GLN A 55 -18.75 -8.83 3.59
N VAL A 56 -18.82 -8.64 2.26
CA VAL A 56 -17.83 -9.18 1.31
C VAL A 56 -16.41 -8.70 1.60
N THR A 57 -16.23 -7.49 2.13
CA THR A 57 -14.92 -6.98 2.56
C THR A 57 -14.36 -7.78 3.74
N VAL A 58 -15.21 -8.11 4.71
CA VAL A 58 -14.86 -8.95 5.87
C VAL A 58 -14.52 -10.38 5.41
N ASP A 59 -15.34 -10.96 4.56
CA ASP A 59 -15.15 -12.32 4.04
C ASP A 59 -13.84 -12.44 3.25
N SER A 60 -13.49 -11.44 2.45
CA SER A 60 -12.23 -11.40 1.71
C SER A 60 -11.00 -11.35 2.63
N ALA A 61 -11.07 -10.60 3.73
CA ALA A 61 -10.00 -10.54 4.72
C ALA A 61 -9.84 -11.88 5.46
N GLU A 62 -10.93 -12.54 5.84
CA GLU A 62 -10.88 -13.87 6.44
C GLU A 62 -10.34 -14.94 5.47
N ALA A 63 -10.73 -14.88 4.20
CA ALA A 63 -10.15 -15.72 3.16
C ALA A 63 -8.63 -15.49 3.01
N THR A 64 -8.20 -14.22 3.11
CA THR A 64 -6.77 -13.88 3.03
C THR A 64 -5.99 -14.50 4.19
N LYS A 65 -6.52 -14.49 5.40
CA LYS A 65 -5.93 -15.22 6.54
C LYS A 65 -5.82 -16.73 6.27
N LYS A 66 -6.85 -17.31 5.66
CA LYS A 66 -6.91 -18.75 5.37
C LYS A 66 -5.92 -19.17 4.29
N TYR A 67 -5.84 -18.42 3.18
CA TYR A 67 -5.02 -18.80 2.01
C TYR A 67 -3.62 -18.18 2.01
N GLY A 68 -3.38 -17.17 2.84
CA GLY A 68 -2.08 -16.57 3.08
C GLY A 68 -1.65 -15.49 2.09
N VAL A 69 -2.23 -15.43 0.90
CA VAL A 69 -1.87 -14.44 -0.12
C VAL A 69 -3.12 -13.92 -0.84
N ALA A 70 -3.23 -12.61 -0.94
CA ALA A 70 -4.26 -11.92 -1.70
C ALA A 70 -3.67 -10.93 -2.70
N VAL A 71 -4.45 -10.65 -3.75
CA VAL A 71 -4.23 -9.55 -4.68
C VAL A 71 -5.50 -8.70 -4.75
N LYS A 72 -5.36 -7.38 -4.63
CA LYS A 72 -6.48 -6.47 -4.49
C LYS A 72 -6.44 -5.35 -5.54
N CYS A 73 -7.55 -5.16 -6.22
CA CYS A 73 -7.83 -4.01 -7.07
C CYS A 73 -8.18 -2.77 -6.23
N ALA A 74 -8.04 -1.58 -6.80
CA ALA A 74 -8.45 -0.36 -6.15
C ALA A 74 -9.97 -0.27 -5.98
N THR A 75 -10.42 0.22 -4.83
CA THR A 75 -11.83 0.30 -4.44
C THR A 75 -12.25 1.72 -4.08
N ILE A 76 -13.51 2.06 -4.29
CA ILE A 76 -14.08 3.35 -3.90
C ILE A 76 -14.30 3.37 -2.38
N THR A 77 -13.80 4.43 -1.72
CA THR A 77 -14.30 4.86 -0.41
C THR A 77 -15.32 5.96 -0.65
N PRO A 78 -16.62 5.73 -0.41
CA PRO A 78 -17.65 6.66 -0.80
C PRO A 78 -17.63 7.95 0.04
N ASN A 79 -17.93 9.07 -0.62
CA ASN A 79 -18.25 10.35 -0.01
C ASN A 79 -19.72 10.70 -0.31
N ALA A 80 -20.18 11.87 0.11
CA ALA A 80 -21.58 12.31 -0.09
C ALA A 80 -22.03 12.28 -1.57
N ALA A 81 -21.16 12.63 -2.51
CA ALA A 81 -21.48 12.59 -3.94
C ALA A 81 -21.69 11.14 -4.43
N ARG A 82 -20.85 10.21 -3.96
CA ARG A 82 -20.95 8.78 -4.28
C ARG A 82 -22.20 8.12 -3.69
N MET A 83 -22.69 8.62 -2.54
CA MET A 83 -23.95 8.16 -1.97
C MET A 83 -25.12 8.30 -2.94
N THR A 84 -25.21 9.44 -3.60
CA THR A 84 -26.26 9.72 -4.59
C THR A 84 -26.02 8.97 -5.90
N GLU A 85 -24.77 8.99 -6.40
CA GLU A 85 -24.40 8.38 -7.67
C GLU A 85 -24.68 6.87 -7.71
N TYR A 86 -24.36 6.16 -6.63
CA TYR A 86 -24.51 4.70 -6.54
C TYR A 86 -25.76 4.26 -5.74
N ASN A 87 -26.61 5.22 -5.34
CA ASN A 87 -27.81 4.95 -4.53
C ASN A 87 -27.49 4.06 -3.30
N LEU A 88 -26.47 4.45 -2.53
CA LEU A 88 -25.98 3.67 -1.40
C LEU A 88 -26.90 3.73 -0.19
N LYS A 89 -27.02 2.62 0.54
CA LYS A 89 -27.76 2.52 1.79
C LYS A 89 -27.11 3.35 2.91
N GLU A 90 -25.76 3.37 2.93
CA GLU A 90 -24.97 4.15 3.88
C GLU A 90 -23.58 4.50 3.31
N MET A 91 -22.86 5.39 3.98
CA MET A 91 -21.48 5.75 3.62
C MET A 91 -20.52 4.70 4.15
N TRP A 92 -20.32 3.64 3.36
CA TRP A 92 -19.46 2.51 3.71
C TRP A 92 -18.03 2.94 4.04
N LYS A 93 -17.43 2.26 5.00
CA LYS A 93 -16.02 2.48 5.38
C LYS A 93 -15.08 2.12 4.24
N SER A 94 -13.83 2.56 4.36
CA SER A 94 -12.79 2.15 3.42
C SER A 94 -12.52 0.64 3.51
N PRO A 95 -12.63 -0.14 2.41
CA PRO A 95 -12.26 -1.56 2.42
C PRO A 95 -10.82 -1.78 2.84
N ASN A 96 -9.91 -0.91 2.38
CA ASN A 96 -8.50 -0.97 2.80
C ASN A 96 -8.35 -0.82 4.32
N GLY A 97 -9.10 0.09 4.94
CA GLY A 97 -9.11 0.28 6.39
C GLY A 97 -9.59 -0.97 7.13
N THR A 98 -10.67 -1.58 6.65
CA THR A 98 -11.24 -2.82 7.24
C THR A 98 -10.27 -3.99 7.11
N ILE A 99 -9.74 -4.25 5.90
CA ILE A 99 -8.80 -5.35 5.64
C ILE A 99 -7.53 -5.18 6.49
N ARG A 100 -6.94 -3.98 6.48
CA ARG A 100 -5.72 -3.69 7.25
C ARG A 100 -5.92 -3.86 8.76
N ALA A 101 -7.07 -3.44 9.28
CA ALA A 101 -7.40 -3.62 10.70
C ALA A 101 -7.59 -5.10 11.07
N MET A 102 -8.14 -5.92 10.16
CA MET A 102 -8.35 -7.35 10.38
C MET A 102 -7.07 -8.17 10.24
N LEU A 103 -6.17 -7.79 9.34
CA LEU A 103 -4.89 -8.46 9.12
C LEU A 103 -3.81 -7.99 10.09
N ASP A 104 -3.97 -6.81 10.69
CA ASP A 104 -2.99 -6.18 11.61
C ASP A 104 -1.58 -6.21 11.00
N GLY A 105 -1.37 -5.45 9.93
CA GLY A 105 -0.13 -5.57 9.17
C GLY A 105 0.63 -4.25 9.01
N THR A 106 1.79 -4.36 8.37
CA THR A 106 2.61 -3.24 7.91
C THR A 106 2.50 -3.15 6.40
N VAL A 107 2.23 -1.95 5.88
CA VAL A 107 2.23 -1.69 4.44
C VAL A 107 3.62 -1.25 4.01
N PHE A 108 4.24 -2.04 3.13
CA PHE A 108 5.49 -1.68 2.46
C PHE A 108 5.19 -1.18 1.06
N ARG A 109 5.67 0.04 0.76
CA ARG A 109 5.55 0.69 -0.54
C ARG A 109 6.91 1.01 -1.11
N ALA A 110 7.20 0.51 -2.31
CA ALA A 110 8.48 0.73 -2.98
C ALA A 110 8.26 1.23 -4.40
N PRO A 111 9.00 2.27 -4.85
CA PRO A 111 8.91 2.75 -6.22
C PRO A 111 9.45 1.70 -7.20
N ILE A 112 8.80 1.58 -8.34
CA ILE A 112 9.25 0.80 -9.48
C ILE A 112 10.18 1.70 -10.29
N VAL A 113 11.47 1.40 -10.25
CA VAL A 113 12.50 2.19 -10.94
C VAL A 113 12.65 1.71 -12.37
N VAL A 114 12.58 2.64 -13.32
CA VAL A 114 12.70 2.38 -14.75
C VAL A 114 13.68 3.38 -15.34
N LYS A 115 14.62 2.91 -16.16
CA LYS A 115 15.55 3.78 -16.84
C LYS A 115 14.81 4.72 -17.81
N GLY A 116 15.14 5.99 -17.74
CA GLY A 116 14.47 7.04 -18.51
C GLY A 116 13.27 7.67 -17.78
N ILE A 117 12.91 7.18 -16.58
CA ILE A 117 11.99 7.84 -15.66
C ILE A 117 12.79 8.24 -14.43
N GLU A 118 13.32 9.45 -14.49
CA GLU A 118 14.24 9.94 -13.46
C GLU A 118 13.48 10.52 -12.27
N PRO A 119 13.93 10.29 -11.01
CA PRO A 119 13.35 10.96 -9.85
C PRO A 119 13.51 12.48 -9.96
N CYS A 120 12.50 13.24 -9.52
CA CYS A 120 12.59 14.69 -9.47
C CYS A 120 13.60 15.19 -8.42
N VAL A 121 13.96 14.34 -7.45
CA VAL A 121 15.03 14.59 -6.48
C VAL A 121 16.33 13.98 -7.01
N LYS A 122 17.22 14.82 -7.50
CA LYS A 122 18.46 14.42 -8.21
C LYS A 122 19.39 13.49 -7.42
N ASN A 123 19.33 13.54 -6.07
CA ASN A 123 20.20 12.71 -5.23
C ASN A 123 19.69 11.26 -5.09
N TRP A 124 18.45 10.97 -5.45
CA TRP A 124 17.88 9.63 -5.27
C TRP A 124 18.37 8.71 -6.39
N GLU A 125 19.34 7.88 -6.06
CA GLU A 125 19.95 6.89 -6.95
C GLU A 125 19.32 5.50 -6.80
N LYS A 126 18.71 5.23 -5.64
CA LYS A 126 18.12 3.93 -5.26
C LYS A 126 16.71 4.10 -4.73
N PRO A 127 15.86 3.07 -4.83
CA PRO A 127 14.51 3.11 -4.26
C PRO A 127 14.52 3.45 -2.77
N ILE A 128 13.52 4.21 -2.34
CA ILE A 128 13.22 4.46 -0.92
C ILE A 128 11.94 3.71 -0.62
N THR A 129 12.02 2.69 0.23
CA THR A 129 10.85 1.89 0.63
C THR A 129 10.20 2.54 1.84
N LEU A 130 8.91 2.83 1.78
CA LEU A 130 8.13 3.28 2.93
C LEU A 130 7.54 2.08 3.64
N ALA A 131 7.74 1.98 4.97
CA ALA A 131 7.05 1.03 5.83
C ALA A 131 6.03 1.82 6.68
N ARG A 132 4.74 1.63 6.36
CA ARG A 132 3.63 2.30 7.01
C ARG A 132 2.97 1.38 8.03
N HIS A 133 2.85 1.83 9.27
CA HIS A 133 2.02 1.14 10.27
C HIS A 133 0.54 1.17 9.82
N ALA A 134 -0.10 0.01 9.73
CA ALA A 134 -1.45 -0.07 9.16
C ALA A 134 -2.58 0.08 10.19
N TYR A 135 -2.26 0.43 11.43
CA TYR A 135 -3.22 0.51 12.54
C TYR A 135 -3.14 1.86 13.27
N GLY A 136 -4.26 2.26 13.89
CA GLY A 136 -4.30 3.41 14.79
C GLY A 136 -4.23 4.77 14.11
N ASP A 137 -3.74 5.76 14.87
CA ASP A 137 -3.66 7.17 14.49
C ASP A 137 -5.02 7.74 14.03
N VAL A 138 -5.01 8.72 13.15
CA VAL A 138 -6.23 9.36 12.61
C VAL A 138 -7.13 8.41 11.83
N TYR A 139 -6.62 7.25 11.39
CA TYR A 139 -7.42 6.22 10.68
C TYR A 139 -8.32 5.41 11.61
N LYS A 140 -8.13 5.52 12.91
CA LYS A 140 -8.95 4.86 13.93
C LYS A 140 -9.32 5.82 15.05
N ASN A 141 -9.73 7.04 14.65
CA ASN A 141 -10.07 8.12 15.54
C ASN A 141 -11.53 8.07 16.01
N THR A 142 -11.80 8.87 17.03
CA THR A 142 -13.14 9.27 17.47
C THR A 142 -13.19 10.80 17.53
N GLU A 143 -14.24 11.40 16.97
CA GLU A 143 -14.37 12.85 16.88
C GLU A 143 -15.63 13.35 17.54
N ILE A 144 -15.55 14.52 18.16
CA ILE A 144 -16.68 15.23 18.79
C ILE A 144 -16.70 16.67 18.29
N LYS A 145 -17.82 17.09 17.72
CA LYS A 145 -18.07 18.52 17.47
C LYS A 145 -18.57 19.17 18.76
N VAL A 146 -17.78 20.08 19.31
CA VAL A 146 -18.11 20.83 20.53
C VAL A 146 -19.08 21.94 20.19
N PRO A 147 -20.30 21.98 20.75
CA PRO A 147 -21.33 22.94 20.36
C PRO A 147 -21.16 24.34 20.98
N GLY A 148 -20.40 24.46 22.07
CA GLY A 148 -20.25 25.74 22.80
C GLY A 148 -19.25 25.65 23.96
N PRO A 149 -19.27 26.64 24.89
CA PRO A 149 -18.36 26.64 26.03
C PRO A 149 -18.50 25.39 26.91
N GLY A 150 -17.37 24.86 27.40
CA GLY A 150 -17.35 23.67 28.24
C GLY A 150 -15.96 23.10 28.44
N LYS A 151 -15.86 22.09 29.28
CA LYS A 151 -14.62 21.40 29.61
C LYS A 151 -14.54 20.06 28.83
N ALA A 152 -13.40 19.79 28.21
CA ALA A 152 -13.12 18.51 27.57
C ALA A 152 -11.99 17.79 28.31
N GLU A 153 -12.19 16.51 28.60
CA GLU A 153 -11.22 15.64 29.27
C GLU A 153 -11.02 14.34 28.50
N LEU A 154 -9.80 13.83 28.55
CA LEU A 154 -9.46 12.46 28.18
C LEU A 154 -9.60 11.60 29.43
N VAL A 155 -10.40 10.57 29.40
CA VAL A 155 -10.67 9.66 30.54
C VAL A 155 -10.36 8.23 30.14
N PHE A 156 -9.57 7.55 30.96
CA PHE A 156 -9.39 6.11 30.93
C PHE A 156 -9.95 5.52 32.21
N THR A 157 -10.86 4.57 32.10
CA THR A 157 -11.44 3.83 33.23
C THR A 157 -10.96 2.38 33.14
N ALA A 158 -10.20 1.94 34.12
CA ALA A 158 -9.72 0.56 34.23
C ALA A 158 -10.88 -0.40 34.63
N GLU A 159 -10.67 -1.71 34.47
CA GLU A 159 -11.68 -2.74 34.82
C GLU A 159 -12.03 -2.73 36.30
N ASP A 160 -11.11 -2.35 37.18
CA ASP A 160 -11.34 -2.18 38.63
C ASP A 160 -12.05 -0.88 39.01
N GLY A 161 -12.39 -0.04 38.01
CA GLY A 161 -13.05 1.25 38.20
C GLY A 161 -12.10 2.41 38.47
N THR A 162 -10.79 2.19 38.51
CA THR A 162 -9.80 3.29 38.64
C THR A 162 -9.82 4.17 37.40
N GLU A 163 -9.82 5.50 37.60
CA GLU A 163 -9.85 6.46 36.51
C GLU A 163 -8.59 7.31 36.43
N ILE A 164 -8.11 7.49 35.21
CA ILE A 164 -7.09 8.50 34.85
C ILE A 164 -7.77 9.57 34.03
N ARG A 165 -7.65 10.83 34.44
CA ARG A 165 -8.25 11.98 33.77
C ARG A 165 -7.20 13.02 33.42
N GLU A 166 -7.22 13.49 32.17
CA GLU A 166 -6.35 14.56 31.70
C GLU A 166 -7.21 15.64 31.01
N LEU A 167 -6.99 16.90 31.37
CA LEU A 167 -7.68 18.01 30.72
C LEU A 167 -7.16 18.18 29.30
N ILE A 168 -8.05 18.09 28.32
CA ILE A 168 -7.75 18.44 26.94
C ILE A 168 -7.79 19.95 26.76
N HIS A 169 -8.97 20.56 27.04
CA HIS A 169 -9.15 22.01 26.86
C HIS A 169 -10.41 22.52 27.56
N ASN A 170 -10.38 23.79 27.97
CA ASN A 170 -11.54 24.56 28.39
C ASN A 170 -12.03 25.43 27.23
N PHE A 171 -13.08 25.01 26.56
CA PHE A 171 -13.65 25.73 25.42
C PHE A 171 -14.40 26.97 25.91
N THR A 172 -14.16 28.12 25.27
CA THR A 172 -14.92 29.37 25.45
C THR A 172 -15.96 29.56 24.37
N GLY A 173 -16.01 28.69 23.36
CA GLY A 173 -16.95 28.66 22.25
C GLY A 173 -17.03 27.29 21.62
N SER A 174 -17.57 27.20 20.41
CA SER A 174 -17.62 25.94 19.64
C SER A 174 -16.22 25.51 19.18
N GLY A 175 -16.04 24.20 18.94
CA GLY A 175 -14.78 23.63 18.50
C GLY A 175 -14.91 22.17 18.06
N ILE A 176 -13.78 21.49 18.01
CA ILE A 176 -13.70 20.06 17.66
C ILE A 176 -12.67 19.36 18.54
N ILE A 177 -12.93 18.09 18.85
CA ILE A 177 -12.01 17.23 19.58
C ILE A 177 -11.83 15.96 18.76
N GLN A 178 -10.58 15.44 18.75
CA GLN A 178 -10.24 14.16 18.16
C GLN A 178 -9.46 13.33 19.19
N GLY A 179 -9.87 12.07 19.36
CA GLY A 179 -9.14 11.07 20.13
C GLY A 179 -8.54 10.00 19.22
N ILE A 180 -7.28 9.67 19.44
CA ILE A 180 -6.55 8.61 18.73
C ILE A 180 -5.97 7.62 19.74
N HIS A 181 -5.70 6.39 19.29
CA HIS A 181 -5.10 5.36 20.13
C HIS A 181 -4.18 4.44 19.33
N ASN A 182 -3.36 3.69 20.05
CA ASN A 182 -2.62 2.55 19.52
C ASN A 182 -2.48 1.49 20.62
N THR A 183 -1.95 0.31 20.28
CA THR A 183 -1.74 -0.78 21.22
C THR A 183 -0.30 -1.29 21.16
N ASP A 184 0.23 -1.75 22.30
CA ASP A 184 1.58 -2.35 22.42
C ASP A 184 1.77 -3.47 21.40
N LYS A 185 0.78 -4.34 21.28
CA LYS A 185 0.80 -5.47 20.35
C LYS A 185 0.97 -5.03 18.91
N SER A 186 0.22 -4.01 18.46
CA SER A 186 0.28 -3.53 17.09
C SER A 186 1.58 -2.78 16.80
N ILE A 187 2.08 -1.98 17.74
CA ILE A 187 3.37 -1.28 17.60
C ILE A 187 4.52 -2.28 17.55
N SER A 188 4.52 -3.29 18.43
CA SER A 188 5.54 -4.36 18.44
C SER A 188 5.53 -5.16 17.14
N SER A 189 4.34 -5.49 16.64
CA SER A 189 4.16 -6.16 15.35
C SER A 189 4.74 -5.33 14.19
N PHE A 190 4.48 -4.04 14.19
CA PHE A 190 5.03 -3.10 13.20
C PHE A 190 6.57 -3.06 13.27
N ALA A 191 7.15 -2.96 14.46
CA ALA A 191 8.59 -2.98 14.65
C ALA A 191 9.22 -4.28 14.11
N HIS A 192 8.69 -5.44 14.50
CA HIS A 192 9.17 -6.73 13.99
C HIS A 192 9.07 -6.86 12.47
N ALA A 193 7.96 -6.40 11.87
CA ALA A 193 7.81 -6.42 10.41
C ALA A 193 8.90 -5.56 9.73
N CYS A 194 9.16 -4.35 10.24
CA CYS A 194 10.20 -3.46 9.71
C CYS A 194 11.59 -4.06 9.83
N PHE A 195 11.98 -4.60 11.00
CA PHE A 195 13.28 -5.20 11.20
C PHE A 195 13.50 -6.46 10.36
N LYS A 196 12.49 -7.33 10.24
CA LYS A 196 12.56 -8.51 9.37
C LYS A 196 12.72 -8.12 7.91
N TYR A 197 11.91 -7.18 7.44
CA TYR A 197 11.97 -6.73 6.05
C TYR A 197 13.33 -6.08 5.73
N ALA A 198 13.91 -5.32 6.68
CA ALA A 198 15.24 -4.74 6.53
C ALA A 198 16.33 -5.81 6.39
N LEU A 199 16.27 -6.87 7.19
CA LEU A 199 17.20 -8.02 7.09
C LEU A 199 17.04 -8.77 5.76
N ASP A 200 15.80 -9.04 5.34
CA ASP A 200 15.49 -9.78 4.12
C ASP A 200 15.98 -9.02 2.87
N THR A 201 15.82 -7.70 2.87
CA THR A 201 16.21 -6.83 1.74
C THR A 201 17.62 -6.26 1.85
N LYS A 202 18.30 -6.47 3.00
CA LYS A 202 19.64 -5.91 3.33
C LYS A 202 19.68 -4.40 3.16
N GLN A 203 18.70 -3.71 3.71
CA GLN A 203 18.57 -2.26 3.67
C GLN A 203 18.60 -1.68 5.08
N ASP A 204 19.18 -0.49 5.23
CA ASP A 204 19.08 0.28 6.47
C ASP A 204 17.63 0.57 6.81
N LEU A 205 17.32 0.67 8.08
CA LEU A 205 15.98 1.02 8.58
C LEU A 205 16.02 2.37 9.28
N TRP A 206 15.30 3.33 8.73
CA TRP A 206 15.05 4.63 9.36
C TRP A 206 13.67 4.61 9.98
N PHE A 207 13.57 4.98 11.25
CA PHE A 207 12.29 5.15 11.92
C PHE A 207 12.12 6.59 12.41
N ALA A 208 10.95 7.17 12.26
CA ALA A 208 10.72 8.56 12.61
C ALA A 208 9.35 8.78 13.26
N THR A 209 9.35 9.59 14.31
CA THR A 209 8.18 10.10 15.02
C THR A 209 8.40 11.55 15.47
N LYS A 210 7.44 12.16 16.16
CA LYS A 210 7.62 13.50 16.76
C LYS A 210 7.60 13.43 18.28
N ASP A 211 8.45 12.59 18.86
CA ASP A 211 8.48 12.28 20.30
C ASP A 211 8.80 13.49 21.20
N THR A 212 9.44 14.53 20.66
CA THR A 212 9.70 15.78 21.38
C THR A 212 8.44 16.61 21.63
N ILE A 213 7.39 16.42 20.84
CA ILE A 213 6.08 17.09 20.96
C ILE A 213 5.07 16.12 21.56
N SER A 214 4.89 14.95 20.96
CA SER A 214 4.01 13.88 21.43
C SER A 214 4.78 12.98 22.42
N LYS A 215 4.99 13.49 23.64
CA LYS A 215 5.91 12.92 24.63
C LYS A 215 5.47 11.60 25.24
N LYS A 216 4.22 11.20 25.08
CA LYS A 216 3.70 9.89 25.49
C LYS A 216 3.45 9.02 24.27
N TYR A 217 2.61 9.45 23.34
CA TYR A 217 2.17 8.65 22.21
C TYR A 217 3.32 8.30 21.24
N ASP A 218 4.01 9.30 20.70
CA ASP A 218 5.11 9.09 19.76
C ASP A 218 6.37 8.53 20.44
N HIS A 219 6.62 8.94 21.69
CA HIS A 219 7.74 8.44 22.49
C HIS A 219 7.59 6.93 22.76
N PHE A 220 6.38 6.46 23.00
CA PHE A 220 6.09 5.04 23.21
C PHE A 220 6.46 4.20 21.97
N PHE A 221 6.15 4.67 20.76
CA PHE A 221 6.62 4.00 19.53
C PHE A 221 8.13 3.89 19.46
N LYS A 222 8.83 4.97 19.79
CA LYS A 222 10.31 4.99 19.82
C LYS A 222 10.86 3.97 20.80
N ASP A 223 10.32 3.94 22.02
CA ASP A 223 10.78 3.03 23.08
C ASP A 223 10.58 1.56 22.68
N VAL A 224 9.41 1.21 22.14
CA VAL A 224 9.12 -0.16 21.67
C VAL A 224 10.07 -0.58 20.55
N PHE A 225 10.32 0.29 19.56
CA PHE A 225 11.26 0.00 18.48
C PHE A 225 12.68 -0.19 19.03
N GLN A 226 13.14 0.68 19.93
CA GLN A 226 14.47 0.61 20.52
C GLN A 226 14.66 -0.66 21.35
N GLU A 227 13.68 -1.00 22.19
CA GLU A 227 13.73 -2.19 23.03
C GLU A 227 13.81 -3.48 22.20
N ILE A 228 12.95 -3.61 21.17
CA ILE A 228 12.94 -4.77 20.27
C ILE A 228 14.24 -4.84 19.47
N TYR A 229 14.75 -3.70 18.97
CA TYR A 229 16.03 -3.67 18.27
C TYR A 229 17.17 -4.19 19.14
N GLU A 230 17.33 -3.63 20.34
CA GLU A 230 18.43 -4.00 21.24
C GLU A 230 18.38 -5.47 21.68
N LYS A 231 17.18 -5.99 21.95
CA LYS A 231 17.00 -7.37 22.44
C LYS A 231 17.09 -8.43 21.35
N GLU A 232 16.63 -8.16 20.13
CA GLU A 232 16.39 -9.21 19.17
C GLU A 232 17.06 -9.02 17.80
N TYR A 233 17.38 -7.78 17.42
CA TYR A 233 17.82 -7.49 16.05
C TYR A 233 19.21 -6.89 15.93
N LYS A 234 19.76 -6.26 16.96
CA LYS A 234 21.05 -5.56 16.90
C LYS A 234 22.17 -6.44 16.35
N GLU A 235 22.38 -7.61 16.93
CA GLU A 235 23.43 -8.53 16.47
C GLU A 235 23.22 -9.00 15.02
N LYS A 236 21.96 -9.17 14.60
CA LYS A 236 21.60 -9.55 13.24
C LYS A 236 21.87 -8.42 12.25
N PHE A 237 21.58 -7.19 12.62
CA PHE A 237 21.87 -5.99 11.82
C PHE A 237 23.36 -5.78 11.67
N ASP A 238 24.11 -5.87 12.77
CA ASP A 238 25.58 -5.79 12.77
C ASP A 238 26.20 -6.86 11.84
N ALA A 239 25.71 -8.09 11.93
CA ALA A 239 26.17 -9.20 11.06
C ALA A 239 25.79 -9.00 9.59
N ALA A 240 24.67 -8.36 9.29
CA ALA A 240 24.21 -8.06 7.94
C ALA A 240 24.85 -6.78 7.34
N GLY A 241 25.54 -5.97 8.17
CA GLY A 241 26.13 -4.70 7.77
C GLY A 241 25.10 -3.62 7.42
N ILE A 242 23.96 -3.62 8.10
CA ILE A 242 22.87 -2.63 7.96
C ILE A 242 22.62 -1.91 9.28
N GLU A 243 22.08 -0.70 9.20
CA GLU A 243 21.89 0.16 10.37
C GLU A 243 20.41 0.38 10.69
N TYR A 244 20.09 0.50 11.99
CA TYR A 244 18.85 1.07 12.49
C TYR A 244 19.09 2.50 12.96
N PHE A 245 18.30 3.45 12.46
CA PHE A 245 18.43 4.86 12.76
C PHE A 245 17.09 5.47 13.14
N TYR A 246 17.01 6.07 14.33
CA TYR A 246 15.84 6.84 14.78
C TYR A 246 16.10 8.34 14.68
N THR A 247 15.12 9.10 14.20
CA THR A 247 15.16 10.57 14.21
C THR A 247 13.76 11.18 14.28
N LEU A 248 13.67 12.50 14.47
CA LEU A 248 12.40 13.21 14.39
C LEU A 248 11.88 13.24 12.96
N ILE A 249 10.56 13.18 12.79
CA ILE A 249 9.93 13.09 11.44
C ILE A 249 10.31 14.26 10.53
N ASP A 250 10.39 15.48 11.04
CA ASP A 250 10.81 16.67 10.29
C ASP A 250 12.29 16.62 9.90
N ASP A 251 13.18 16.09 10.77
CA ASP A 251 14.57 15.84 10.42
C ASP A 251 14.70 14.73 9.38
N ALA A 252 13.89 13.65 9.50
CA ALA A 252 13.83 12.58 8.50
C ALA A 252 13.48 13.13 7.12
N VAL A 253 12.44 13.98 7.00
CA VAL A 253 12.07 14.63 5.73
C VAL A 253 13.25 15.38 5.12
N ALA A 254 13.95 16.18 5.92
CA ALA A 254 15.12 16.93 5.46
C ALA A 254 16.29 16.03 5.01
N ARG A 255 16.50 14.90 5.71
CA ARG A 255 17.55 13.92 5.39
C ARG A 255 17.23 13.12 4.14
N VAL A 256 15.99 12.66 3.99
CA VAL A 256 15.51 11.90 2.83
C VAL A 256 15.75 12.67 1.53
N MET A 257 15.50 13.98 1.49
CA MET A 257 15.75 14.83 0.33
C MET A 257 17.23 14.93 -0.07
N LYS A 258 18.15 14.65 0.86
CA LYS A 258 19.60 14.71 0.63
C LYS A 258 20.23 13.32 0.51
N ALA A 259 19.51 12.28 0.84
CA ALA A 259 19.98 10.90 0.80
C ALA A 259 20.06 10.37 -0.63
N LYS A 260 20.80 9.26 -0.81
CA LYS A 260 20.89 8.54 -2.10
C LYS A 260 19.76 7.50 -2.29
N GLY A 261 18.96 7.24 -1.28
CA GLY A 261 18.00 6.14 -1.24
C GLY A 261 18.66 4.81 -0.84
N GLY A 262 17.94 3.71 -1.05
CA GLY A 262 18.41 2.36 -0.70
C GLY A 262 18.15 1.98 0.76
N PHE A 263 17.19 2.61 1.42
CA PHE A 263 16.80 2.34 2.79
C PHE A 263 15.28 2.21 2.92
N ILE A 264 14.85 1.67 4.05
CA ILE A 264 13.45 1.61 4.47
C ILE A 264 13.17 2.78 5.41
N TRP A 265 12.10 3.52 5.13
CA TRP A 265 11.63 4.59 6.01
C TRP A 265 10.34 4.17 6.69
N ALA A 266 10.42 3.80 7.96
CA ALA A 266 9.28 3.41 8.78
C ALA A 266 8.60 4.64 9.39
N CYS A 267 7.28 4.70 9.24
CA CYS A 267 6.44 5.79 9.71
C CYS A 267 5.15 5.27 10.36
N LYS A 268 4.62 6.03 11.31
CA LYS A 268 3.26 5.80 11.81
C LYS A 268 2.24 5.87 10.67
N ASN A 269 0.99 5.50 10.96
CA ASN A 269 -0.02 5.31 9.92
C ASN A 269 -0.23 6.55 9.04
N TYR A 270 -0.54 7.71 9.61
CA TYR A 270 -0.77 8.95 8.86
C TYR A 270 0.51 9.48 8.20
N ASP A 271 1.61 9.52 8.95
CA ASP A 271 2.90 9.97 8.42
C ASP A 271 3.33 9.11 7.22
N GLY A 272 3.14 7.78 7.34
CA GLY A 272 3.47 6.83 6.29
C GLY A 272 2.59 6.95 5.04
N ASP A 273 1.32 7.32 5.20
CA ASP A 273 0.43 7.59 4.07
C ASP A 273 0.93 8.79 3.26
N VAL A 274 1.13 9.92 3.93
CA VAL A 274 1.56 11.16 3.28
C VAL A 274 2.96 11.02 2.67
N MET A 275 3.91 10.43 3.42
CA MET A 275 5.29 10.30 2.96
C MET A 275 5.43 9.29 1.81
N SER A 276 4.63 8.22 1.79
CA SER A 276 4.67 7.28 0.67
C SER A 276 4.19 7.92 -0.63
N ASP A 277 3.16 8.75 -0.59
CA ASP A 277 2.67 9.45 -1.77
C ASP A 277 3.66 10.52 -2.25
N MET A 278 4.33 11.22 -1.32
CA MET A 278 5.40 12.16 -1.65
C MET A 278 6.56 11.47 -2.37
N VAL A 279 7.08 10.38 -1.80
CA VAL A 279 8.21 9.62 -2.37
C VAL A 279 7.83 9.03 -3.72
N SER A 280 6.64 8.44 -3.84
CA SER A 280 6.14 7.88 -5.08
C SER A 280 6.06 8.93 -6.20
N SER A 281 5.46 10.07 -5.89
CA SER A 281 5.33 11.18 -6.84
C SER A 281 6.70 11.69 -7.29
N ALA A 282 7.66 11.73 -6.38
CA ALA A 282 9.03 12.16 -6.68
C ALA A 282 9.82 11.13 -7.51
N PHE A 283 9.49 9.84 -7.46
CA PHE A 283 10.02 8.80 -8.36
C PHE A 283 9.29 8.72 -9.71
N GLY A 284 8.29 9.57 -9.96
CA GLY A 284 7.64 9.74 -11.23
C GLY A 284 6.11 9.67 -11.20
N SER A 285 5.51 8.67 -10.59
CA SER A 285 4.05 8.49 -10.56
C SER A 285 3.61 7.52 -9.47
N LEU A 286 2.45 7.78 -8.86
CA LEU A 286 1.79 6.83 -7.96
C LEU A 286 1.51 5.47 -8.63
N ALA A 287 1.32 5.47 -9.97
CA ALA A 287 1.16 4.26 -10.76
C ALA A 287 2.46 3.45 -10.95
N MET A 288 3.58 3.96 -10.43
CA MET A 288 4.90 3.30 -10.41
C MET A 288 5.31 2.90 -8.99
N MET A 289 4.35 2.60 -8.11
CA MET A 289 4.63 2.18 -6.75
C MET A 289 3.96 0.84 -6.44
N THR A 290 4.74 -0.12 -5.95
CA THR A 290 4.23 -1.36 -5.38
C THR A 290 3.68 -1.11 -3.98
N SER A 291 2.72 -1.90 -3.55
CA SER A 291 2.18 -1.88 -2.19
C SER A 291 1.89 -3.32 -1.74
N VAL A 292 2.40 -3.68 -0.58
CA VAL A 292 2.13 -4.96 0.05
C VAL A 292 1.85 -4.79 1.52
N LEU A 293 0.73 -5.30 2.00
CA LEU A 293 0.44 -5.46 3.41
C LEU A 293 1.00 -6.81 3.87
N VAL A 294 1.82 -6.78 4.90
CA VAL A 294 2.39 -7.97 5.54
C VAL A 294 1.90 -8.06 6.97
N SER A 295 1.14 -9.11 7.28
CA SER A 295 0.65 -9.32 8.65
C SER A 295 1.71 -9.99 9.54
N PRO A 296 1.59 -9.89 10.88
CA PRO A 296 2.47 -10.58 11.82
C PRO A 296 2.47 -12.10 11.66
N SER A 297 1.36 -12.65 11.20
CA SER A 297 1.18 -14.09 10.95
C SER A 297 1.77 -14.57 9.61
N GLY A 298 2.36 -13.68 8.82
CA GLY A 298 2.93 -14.03 7.52
C GLY A 298 1.90 -14.14 6.41
N VAL A 299 0.83 -13.36 6.48
CA VAL A 299 -0.18 -13.20 5.44
C VAL A 299 0.15 -11.96 4.62
N TYR A 300 -0.06 -12.03 3.30
CA TYR A 300 0.31 -10.98 2.35
C TYR A 300 -0.91 -10.52 1.54
N GLU A 301 -1.08 -9.22 1.40
CA GLU A 301 -2.05 -8.64 0.47
C GLU A 301 -1.35 -7.61 -0.41
N TYR A 302 -1.35 -7.86 -1.72
CA TYR A 302 -0.72 -7.03 -2.73
C TYR A 302 -1.75 -6.13 -3.40
N GLU A 303 -1.46 -4.84 -3.51
CA GLU A 303 -2.34 -3.87 -4.17
C GLU A 303 -1.53 -2.82 -4.94
N ALA A 304 -2.18 -2.08 -5.83
CA ALA A 304 -1.62 -0.84 -6.37
C ALA A 304 -1.82 0.29 -5.35
N ALA A 305 -0.83 1.17 -5.18
CA ALA A 305 -0.90 2.26 -4.21
C ALA A 305 -1.82 3.42 -4.63
N HIS A 306 -2.38 3.38 -5.86
CA HIS A 306 -3.26 4.43 -6.40
C HIS A 306 -4.75 4.08 -6.27
N GLY A 307 -5.63 5.08 -6.48
CA GLY A 307 -7.08 4.91 -6.46
C GLY A 307 -7.65 4.37 -7.77
N THR A 308 -8.97 4.42 -7.91
CA THR A 308 -9.76 3.80 -8.99
C THR A 308 -9.68 4.50 -10.36
N VAL A 309 -9.02 5.66 -10.44
CA VAL A 309 -8.84 6.47 -11.66
C VAL A 309 -10.19 6.87 -12.30
N GLN A 310 -11.08 7.40 -11.48
CA GLN A 310 -12.45 7.83 -11.83
C GLN A 310 -12.54 8.65 -13.12
N ARG A 311 -11.65 9.64 -13.30
CA ARG A 311 -11.69 10.54 -14.46
C ARG A 311 -11.48 9.79 -15.78
N HIS A 312 -10.65 8.75 -15.83
CA HIS A 312 -10.47 7.91 -16.99
C HIS A 312 -11.66 6.95 -17.19
N TYR A 313 -12.26 6.49 -16.10
CA TYR A 313 -13.44 5.64 -16.18
C TYR A 313 -14.62 6.35 -16.87
N TYR A 314 -14.88 7.61 -16.54
CA TYR A 314 -15.94 8.37 -17.21
C TYR A 314 -15.66 8.65 -18.69
N LYS A 315 -14.39 8.75 -19.09
CA LYS A 315 -14.02 8.80 -20.51
C LYS A 315 -14.28 7.47 -21.19
N TYR A 316 -13.86 6.38 -20.57
CA TYR A 316 -14.07 5.03 -21.07
C TYR A 316 -15.57 4.73 -21.29
N LEU A 317 -16.45 5.11 -20.36
CA LEU A 317 -17.90 4.96 -20.50
C LEU A 317 -18.50 5.73 -21.70
N LYS A 318 -17.84 6.79 -22.15
CA LYS A 318 -18.20 7.55 -23.35
C LYS A 318 -17.61 6.98 -24.65
N GLY A 319 -16.88 5.87 -24.57
CA GLY A 319 -16.17 5.29 -25.69
C GLY A 319 -14.89 6.05 -26.09
N GLU A 320 -14.40 6.95 -25.22
CA GLU A 320 -13.14 7.66 -25.46
C GLU A 320 -11.95 6.78 -25.11
N GLU A 321 -10.88 6.88 -25.90
CA GLU A 321 -9.61 6.24 -25.56
C GLU A 321 -9.00 6.80 -24.27
N THR A 322 -8.45 5.89 -23.45
CA THR A 322 -7.73 6.26 -22.23
C THR A 322 -6.32 5.69 -22.25
N SER A 323 -5.38 6.47 -21.73
CA SER A 323 -4.00 6.04 -21.51
C SER A 323 -3.76 6.02 -20.00
N THR A 324 -4.25 4.94 -19.36
CA THR A 324 -4.12 4.72 -17.93
C THR A 324 -2.93 3.79 -17.68
N ASN A 325 -2.03 4.21 -16.81
CA ASN A 325 -0.86 3.41 -16.42
C ASN A 325 -1.29 2.21 -15.57
N SER A 326 -0.96 1.01 -16.04
CA SER A 326 -1.31 -0.26 -15.38
C SER A 326 -0.13 -0.91 -14.63
N VAL A 327 1.04 -0.28 -14.58
CA VAL A 327 2.27 -0.88 -14.07
C VAL A 327 2.12 -1.35 -12.62
N ALA A 328 1.65 -0.49 -11.72
CA ALA A 328 1.46 -0.87 -10.31
C ALA A 328 0.46 -2.04 -10.13
N THR A 329 -0.59 -2.09 -10.95
CA THR A 329 -1.57 -3.19 -10.94
C THR A 329 -0.95 -4.49 -11.45
N ILE A 330 -0.13 -4.44 -12.50
CA ILE A 330 0.64 -5.60 -12.98
C ILE A 330 1.57 -6.10 -11.88
N PHE A 331 2.28 -5.20 -11.20
CA PHE A 331 3.19 -5.55 -10.10
C PHE A 331 2.46 -6.07 -8.85
N ALA A 332 1.23 -5.66 -8.59
CA ALA A 332 0.40 -6.27 -7.56
C ALA A 332 0.11 -7.74 -7.89
N TRP A 333 -0.26 -8.05 -9.13
CA TRP A 333 -0.47 -9.42 -9.60
C TRP A 333 0.81 -10.25 -9.55
N THR A 334 1.91 -9.74 -10.08
CA THR A 334 3.19 -10.49 -10.10
C THR A 334 3.73 -10.70 -8.69
N GLY A 335 3.60 -9.73 -7.81
CA GLY A 335 3.97 -9.85 -6.40
C GLY A 335 3.19 -10.97 -5.69
N ALA A 336 1.87 -11.00 -5.88
CA ALA A 336 1.02 -12.03 -5.30
C ALA A 336 1.29 -13.42 -5.89
N LEU A 337 1.46 -13.53 -7.21
CA LEU A 337 1.80 -14.78 -7.89
C LEU A 337 3.17 -15.31 -7.45
N ARG A 338 4.18 -14.44 -7.37
CA ARG A 338 5.50 -14.79 -6.85
C ARG A 338 5.44 -15.31 -5.43
N LYS A 339 4.76 -14.58 -4.54
CA LYS A 339 4.61 -15.00 -3.14
C LYS A 339 3.86 -16.33 -3.03
N ARG A 340 2.80 -16.54 -3.81
CA ARG A 340 2.10 -17.85 -3.88
C ARG A 340 3.02 -18.95 -4.37
N GLY A 341 3.82 -18.68 -5.40
CA GLY A 341 4.82 -19.61 -5.93
C GLY A 341 5.89 -20.00 -4.89
N GLU A 342 6.40 -19.02 -4.14
CA GLU A 342 7.34 -19.24 -3.05
C GLU A 342 6.74 -20.13 -1.95
N MET A 343 5.51 -19.86 -1.51
CA MET A 343 4.83 -20.60 -0.45
C MET A 343 4.50 -22.05 -0.88
N ASP A 344 4.11 -22.24 -2.13
CA ASP A 344 3.74 -23.55 -2.69
C ASP A 344 4.92 -24.29 -3.33
N LYS A 345 6.13 -23.68 -3.35
CA LYS A 345 7.34 -24.22 -4.00
C LYS A 345 7.15 -24.48 -5.51
N LEU A 346 6.45 -23.55 -6.17
CA LEU A 346 6.18 -23.57 -7.62
C LEU A 346 7.15 -22.60 -8.32
N GLU A 347 8.35 -23.07 -8.65
CA GLU A 347 9.41 -22.25 -9.27
C GLU A 347 8.99 -21.64 -10.62
N ASP A 348 8.18 -22.34 -11.41
CA ASP A 348 7.67 -21.82 -12.69
C ASP A 348 6.80 -20.59 -12.49
N LEU A 349 6.01 -20.54 -11.40
CA LEU A 349 5.16 -19.40 -11.06
C LEU A 349 6.00 -18.19 -10.62
N VAL A 350 7.07 -18.43 -9.85
CA VAL A 350 8.04 -17.39 -9.45
C VAL A 350 8.77 -16.84 -10.68
N THR A 351 9.22 -17.74 -11.56
CA THR A 351 9.93 -17.38 -12.81
C THR A 351 9.03 -16.55 -13.73
N PHE A 352 7.76 -16.95 -13.89
CA PHE A 352 6.77 -16.21 -14.66
C PHE A 352 6.60 -14.79 -14.13
N ALA A 353 6.37 -14.64 -12.82
CA ALA A 353 6.16 -13.33 -12.20
C ALA A 353 7.37 -12.40 -12.41
N ASN A 354 8.58 -12.91 -12.20
CA ASN A 354 9.82 -12.16 -12.42
C ASN A 354 10.02 -11.78 -13.90
N LYS A 355 9.67 -12.69 -14.82
CA LYS A 355 9.74 -12.40 -16.27
C LYS A 355 8.75 -11.32 -16.68
N LEU A 356 7.53 -11.35 -16.16
CA LEU A 356 6.50 -10.34 -16.49
C LEU A 356 6.88 -8.95 -15.96
N GLU A 357 7.46 -8.85 -14.77
CA GLU A 357 8.01 -7.58 -14.27
C GLU A 357 9.12 -7.05 -15.17
N LYS A 358 10.07 -7.89 -15.57
CA LYS A 358 11.15 -7.52 -16.49
C LYS A 358 10.60 -7.07 -17.85
N ALA A 359 9.63 -7.77 -18.39
CA ALA A 359 8.99 -7.39 -19.67
C ALA A 359 8.27 -6.04 -19.57
N THR A 360 7.59 -5.79 -18.45
CA THR A 360 6.92 -4.50 -18.19
C THR A 360 7.94 -3.35 -18.17
N ILE A 361 9.03 -3.50 -17.43
CA ILE A 361 10.11 -2.51 -17.36
C ILE A 361 10.75 -2.32 -18.74
N ALA A 362 11.11 -3.40 -19.43
CA ALA A 362 11.75 -3.34 -20.75
C ALA A 362 10.86 -2.67 -21.81
N THR A 363 9.54 -2.85 -21.74
CA THR A 363 8.60 -2.18 -22.64
C THR A 363 8.70 -0.67 -22.51
N ILE A 364 8.77 -0.16 -21.27
CA ILE A 364 8.90 1.28 -21.01
C ILE A 364 10.29 1.78 -21.42
N GLU A 365 11.34 1.07 -21.04
CA GLU A 365 12.74 1.42 -21.39
C GLU A 365 12.99 1.44 -22.89
N ASN A 366 12.23 0.66 -23.68
CA ASN A 366 12.21 0.68 -25.13
C ASN A 366 11.30 1.78 -25.73
N GLY A 367 10.85 2.75 -24.92
CA GLY A 367 10.09 3.91 -25.34
C GLY A 367 8.58 3.68 -25.55
N LYS A 368 8.03 2.49 -25.28
CA LYS A 368 6.59 2.21 -25.37
C LYS A 368 5.94 2.41 -23.99
N MET A 369 5.13 3.45 -23.83
CA MET A 369 4.60 3.81 -22.52
C MET A 369 3.26 4.54 -22.58
N THR A 370 2.62 4.68 -21.43
CA THR A 370 1.41 5.48 -21.25
C THR A 370 1.70 6.98 -21.20
N LYS A 371 0.67 7.79 -21.40
CA LYS A 371 0.80 9.25 -21.54
C LYS A 371 1.42 9.93 -20.32
N ASP A 372 1.12 9.47 -19.11
CA ASP A 372 1.68 10.00 -17.87
C ASP A 372 3.20 9.83 -17.81
N LEU A 373 3.71 8.66 -18.20
CA LEU A 373 5.16 8.39 -18.27
C LEU A 373 5.82 9.16 -19.41
N ALA A 374 5.16 9.28 -20.55
CA ALA A 374 5.68 10.03 -21.69
C ALA A 374 5.88 11.52 -21.40
N LEU A 375 5.14 12.08 -20.41
CA LEU A 375 5.28 13.48 -20.00
C LEU A 375 6.50 13.75 -19.12
N ILE A 376 7.07 12.70 -18.50
CA ILE A 376 8.15 12.82 -17.51
C ILE A 376 9.43 12.08 -17.90
N THR A 377 9.38 11.30 -19.00
CA THR A 377 10.55 10.53 -19.45
C THR A 377 11.64 11.40 -20.03
N SER A 378 12.89 10.98 -19.82
CA SER A 378 14.08 11.54 -20.48
C SER A 378 14.42 10.88 -21.83
N LEU A 379 13.69 9.82 -22.22
CA LEU A 379 13.88 9.14 -23.50
C LEU A 379 13.46 10.04 -24.67
N LYS A 380 14.20 9.96 -25.77
CA LYS A 380 13.93 10.80 -26.95
C LYS A 380 12.90 10.18 -27.91
N ASP A 381 12.97 8.87 -28.08
CA ASP A 381 12.09 8.13 -28.99
C ASP A 381 11.00 7.43 -28.20
N VAL A 382 9.82 8.04 -28.14
CA VAL A 382 8.70 7.57 -27.31
C VAL A 382 7.45 7.34 -28.16
N THR A 383 6.85 6.18 -28.01
CA THR A 383 5.53 5.84 -28.54
C THR A 383 4.51 5.86 -27.40
N VAL A 384 3.62 6.85 -27.42
CA VAL A 384 2.53 6.94 -26.43
C VAL A 384 1.42 5.96 -26.79
N LEU A 385 1.10 5.08 -25.86
CA LEU A 385 0.10 4.03 -26.03
C LEU A 385 -1.13 4.29 -25.16
N ASN A 386 -2.30 3.89 -25.66
CA ASN A 386 -3.49 3.77 -24.81
C ASN A 386 -3.36 2.55 -23.89
N SER A 387 -4.28 2.41 -22.94
CA SER A 387 -4.22 1.38 -21.89
C SER A 387 -4.13 -0.04 -22.47
N GLU A 388 -4.95 -0.34 -23.45
CA GLU A 388 -5.02 -1.67 -24.10
C GLU A 388 -3.74 -1.99 -24.88
N ASN A 389 -3.28 -1.06 -25.71
CA ASN A 389 -2.08 -1.24 -26.52
C ASN A 389 -0.81 -1.29 -25.66
N PHE A 390 -0.80 -0.63 -24.50
CA PHE A 390 0.31 -0.75 -23.57
C PHE A 390 0.40 -2.17 -22.97
N ILE A 391 -0.72 -2.73 -22.54
CA ILE A 391 -0.77 -4.11 -22.03
C ILE A 391 -0.37 -5.12 -23.13
N LYS A 392 -0.85 -4.93 -24.37
CA LYS A 392 -0.43 -5.77 -25.52
C LYS A 392 1.07 -5.65 -25.83
N ALA A 393 1.64 -4.46 -25.75
CA ALA A 393 3.07 -4.26 -25.95
C ALA A 393 3.92 -4.97 -24.87
N ILE A 394 3.42 -5.00 -23.63
CA ILE A 394 4.06 -5.79 -22.55
C ILE A 394 4.01 -7.28 -22.88
N ARG A 395 2.88 -7.79 -23.36
CA ARG A 395 2.75 -9.19 -23.79
C ARG A 395 3.73 -9.53 -24.92
N GLU A 396 3.81 -8.70 -25.95
CA GLU A 396 4.75 -8.87 -27.05
C GLU A 396 6.20 -8.95 -26.55
N THR A 397 6.57 -8.04 -25.63
CA THR A 397 7.90 -8.06 -25.01
C THR A 397 8.11 -9.33 -24.19
N PHE A 398 7.12 -9.75 -23.42
CA PHE A 398 7.17 -11.00 -22.63
C PHE A 398 7.37 -12.22 -23.51
N ASP A 399 6.66 -12.32 -24.64
CA ASP A 399 6.73 -13.47 -25.54
C ASP A 399 8.08 -13.58 -26.29
N THR A 400 8.81 -12.45 -26.43
CA THR A 400 10.13 -12.39 -27.09
C THR A 400 11.30 -12.58 -26.14
N MET A 401 11.10 -12.49 -24.84
CA MET A 401 12.13 -12.75 -23.80
C MET A 401 12.17 -14.25 -23.43
#